data_2dde68ffa62ba4843f21abf65330387c
#
_entry.id   2dde68ffa62ba4843f21abf65330387c
#
_cell.length_a   1.000
_cell.length_b   1.000
_cell.length_c   1.000
_cell.angle_alpha   90.00
_cell.angle_beta   90.00
_cell.angle_gamma   90.00
#
_symmetry.space_group_name_H-M   'P 1'
#
loop_
_entity.id
_entity.type
_entity.pdbx_description
1 polymer ?
#
loop_
_entity_poly.entity_id
_entity_poly.type
_entity_poly.pdbx_seq_one_letter_code
_entity_poly.pdbx_strand_id
1 'polypeptide(L)'
;MKIRDIIDREQETLSMEVFPPKKDTDFEMVKEAALHIASLKPSFMSVTYGAGGSTKGNTIKLASEIQKQYQVPAMAHLTCVCATKESINTALTEMKQAGIENILALRGDIPKDYDGEVFTEFQHASQLVELIKKTGDFCVCGACYPEVHPDSKNKFDDINGLKEKVKAGCEFLTTQMFFDNNIFFNFMYRVREAGIHIPIIPGIMPITKRAQVKNAVKLSGCNVPERFKNIIDKYGDTENAMKQAGVIYASDQIIDLLANGVKNIHIYSMNKPEIAKGIQDNLKGIIL
;
A
#
# COMPACT_ATOMS: atom_id res chain seq x y z
N MET A 1 -0.22 15.81 9.51
CA MET A 1 0.23 16.34 8.19
C MET A 1 -0.38 15.49 7.10
N LYS A 2 -1.00 16.09 6.08
CA LYS A 2 -1.58 15.35 4.96
C LYS A 2 -0.49 14.87 4.01
N ILE A 3 -0.58 13.60 3.60
CA ILE A 3 0.39 12.98 2.67
C ILE A 3 0.34 13.67 1.30
N ARG A 4 -0.82 14.16 0.88
CA ARG A 4 -0.91 14.93 -0.36
C ARG A 4 0.03 16.13 -0.37
N ASP A 5 0.14 16.85 0.75
CA ASP A 5 1.02 18.01 0.87
C ASP A 5 2.51 17.61 0.79
N ILE A 6 2.85 16.41 1.28
CA ILE A 6 4.22 15.85 1.17
C ILE A 6 4.55 15.56 -0.29
N ILE A 7 3.65 14.86 -0.99
CA ILE A 7 3.80 14.50 -2.42
C ILE A 7 3.97 15.75 -3.30
N ASP A 8 3.30 16.85 -2.96
CA ASP A 8 3.36 18.08 -3.75
C ASP A 8 4.60 18.95 -3.46
N ARG A 9 5.22 18.79 -2.28
CA ARG A 9 6.36 19.61 -1.82
C ARG A 9 7.73 18.97 -2.05
N GLU A 10 7.82 17.65 -1.82
CA GLU A 10 9.08 16.91 -1.92
C GLU A 10 9.41 16.58 -3.37
N GLN A 11 10.71 16.59 -3.71
CA GLN A 11 11.14 16.21 -5.04
C GLN A 11 10.95 14.73 -5.29
N GLU A 12 11.25 13.91 -4.26
CA GLU A 12 11.09 12.47 -4.27
C GLU A 12 10.63 12.00 -2.88
N THR A 13 9.76 11.00 -2.84
CA THR A 13 9.28 10.41 -1.58
C THR A 13 9.53 8.91 -1.54
N LEU A 14 9.98 8.42 -0.40
CA LEU A 14 10.08 7.00 -0.10
C LEU A 14 9.20 6.68 1.10
N SER A 15 8.15 5.91 0.88
CA SER A 15 7.20 5.50 1.92
C SER A 15 7.23 3.99 2.14
N MET A 16 6.79 3.57 3.32
CA MET A 16 6.88 2.16 3.72
C MET A 16 5.58 1.67 4.34
N GLU A 17 5.18 0.45 3.99
CA GLU A 17 4.02 -0.21 4.55
C GLU A 17 4.41 -1.18 5.66
N VAL A 18 3.61 -1.20 6.72
CA VAL A 18 3.65 -2.18 7.79
C VAL A 18 2.24 -2.74 8.02
N PHE A 19 2.16 -3.90 8.65
CA PHE A 19 0.87 -4.49 9.02
C PHE A 19 0.79 -4.72 10.53
N PRO A 20 -0.40 -4.52 11.13
CA PRO A 20 -0.61 -4.78 12.55
C PRO A 20 -0.67 -6.29 12.82
N PRO A 21 -0.46 -6.73 14.04
CA PRO A 21 -0.60 -8.13 14.40
C PRO A 21 -2.07 -8.57 14.36
N LYS A 22 -2.28 -9.84 14.06
CA LYS A 22 -3.62 -10.45 14.12
C LYS A 22 -4.09 -10.72 15.55
N LYS A 23 -3.16 -10.91 16.48
CA LYS A 23 -3.41 -11.17 17.90
C LYS A 23 -2.81 -10.05 18.74
N ASP A 24 -3.52 -9.61 19.77
CA ASP A 24 -3.04 -8.56 20.66
C ASP A 24 -1.76 -8.94 21.41
N THR A 25 -1.55 -10.24 21.67
CA THR A 25 -0.33 -10.77 22.29
C THR A 25 0.95 -10.46 21.50
N ASP A 26 0.83 -10.27 20.18
CA ASP A 26 1.97 -10.03 19.29
C ASP A 26 2.20 -8.52 19.05
N PHE A 27 1.40 -7.66 19.67
CA PHE A 27 1.39 -6.22 19.37
C PHE A 27 2.75 -5.55 19.65
N GLU A 28 3.38 -5.82 20.78
CA GLU A 28 4.66 -5.17 21.15
C GLU A 28 5.78 -5.56 20.17
N MET A 29 5.87 -6.83 19.77
CA MET A 29 6.86 -7.29 18.79
C MET A 29 6.69 -6.62 17.42
N VAL A 30 5.44 -6.55 16.93
CA VAL A 30 5.13 -5.91 15.64
C VAL A 30 5.34 -4.41 15.70
N LYS A 31 4.96 -3.77 16.83
CA LYS A 31 5.21 -2.35 17.07
C LYS A 31 6.71 -2.04 17.03
N GLU A 32 7.54 -2.84 17.70
CA GLU A 32 8.99 -2.65 17.70
C GLU A 32 9.57 -2.70 16.26
N ALA A 33 9.17 -3.68 15.45
CA ALA A 33 9.58 -3.76 14.06
C ALA A 33 9.12 -2.54 13.24
N ALA A 34 7.86 -2.09 13.42
CA ALA A 34 7.33 -0.90 12.75
C ALA A 34 8.06 0.38 13.17
N LEU A 35 8.41 0.52 14.46
CA LEU A 35 9.15 1.67 14.97
C LEU A 35 10.62 1.68 14.48
N HIS A 36 11.25 0.51 14.31
CA HIS A 36 12.55 0.43 13.63
C HIS A 36 12.47 0.91 12.18
N ILE A 37 11.39 0.57 11.46
CA ILE A 37 11.16 1.10 10.10
C ILE A 37 10.92 2.61 10.14
N ALA A 38 10.13 3.11 11.10
CA ALA A 38 9.90 4.54 11.28
C ALA A 38 11.19 5.33 11.59
N SER A 39 12.15 4.70 12.31
CA SER A 39 13.45 5.31 12.59
C SER A 39 14.31 5.55 11.35
N LEU A 40 14.02 4.90 10.23
CA LEU A 40 14.62 5.16 8.93
C LEU A 40 14.11 6.47 8.28
N LYS A 41 13.13 7.12 8.91
CA LYS A 41 12.52 8.39 8.49
C LYS A 41 11.97 8.36 7.05
N PRO A 42 11.11 7.39 6.71
CA PRO A 42 10.39 7.46 5.45
C PRO A 42 9.51 8.71 5.40
N SER A 43 9.20 9.21 4.20
CA SER A 43 8.33 10.39 4.01
C SER A 43 6.95 10.20 4.65
N PHE A 44 6.43 8.97 4.63
CA PHE A 44 5.24 8.54 5.39
C PHE A 44 5.22 7.00 5.52
N MET A 45 4.36 6.49 6.40
CA MET A 45 4.13 5.05 6.53
C MET A 45 2.65 4.72 6.38
N SER A 46 2.34 3.58 5.76
CA SER A 46 0.98 3.02 5.78
C SER A 46 0.88 1.83 6.72
N VAL A 47 -0.30 1.68 7.35
CA VAL A 47 -0.62 0.59 8.27
C VAL A 47 -1.84 -0.16 7.74
N THR A 48 -1.67 -1.44 7.39
CA THR A 48 -2.74 -2.23 6.78
C THR A 48 -3.90 -2.50 7.76
N TYR A 49 -5.02 -2.95 7.19
CA TYR A 49 -6.26 -3.24 7.91
C TYR A 49 -6.65 -4.69 7.65
N GLY A 50 -6.93 -5.46 8.68
CA GLY A 50 -7.28 -6.87 8.52
C GLY A 50 -8.61 -7.07 7.78
N ALA A 51 -8.75 -8.20 7.09
CA ALA A 51 -9.97 -8.55 6.38
C ALA A 51 -11.20 -8.45 7.28
N GLY A 52 -12.26 -7.79 6.78
CA GLY A 52 -13.49 -7.54 7.55
C GLY A 52 -13.29 -6.72 8.83
N GLY A 53 -12.21 -5.93 8.93
CA GLY A 53 -11.96 -5.07 10.09
C GLY A 53 -11.36 -5.77 11.31
N SER A 54 -10.87 -6.99 11.16
CA SER A 54 -10.37 -7.84 12.26
C SER A 54 -9.21 -7.25 13.06
N THR A 55 -8.48 -6.27 12.52
CA THR A 55 -7.35 -5.60 13.19
C THR A 55 -7.57 -4.10 13.41
N LYS A 56 -8.82 -3.60 13.35
CA LYS A 56 -9.15 -2.17 13.45
C LYS A 56 -8.41 -1.45 14.58
N GLY A 57 -8.54 -1.93 15.80
CA GLY A 57 -7.90 -1.32 16.98
C GLY A 57 -6.39 -1.30 16.86
N ASN A 58 -5.77 -2.38 16.40
CA ASN A 58 -4.33 -2.49 16.24
C ASN A 58 -3.80 -1.61 15.11
N THR A 59 -4.56 -1.42 14.02
CA THR A 59 -4.21 -0.49 12.92
C THR A 59 -4.12 0.94 13.44
N ILE A 60 -5.16 1.41 14.13
CA ILE A 60 -5.22 2.78 14.66
C ILE A 60 -4.12 3.00 15.71
N LYS A 61 -3.95 2.05 16.63
CA LYS A 61 -2.94 2.10 17.68
C LYS A 61 -1.53 2.16 17.09
N LEU A 62 -1.20 1.28 16.13
CA LEU A 62 0.11 1.24 15.51
C LEU A 62 0.42 2.52 14.72
N ALA A 63 -0.53 3.02 13.92
CA ALA A 63 -0.41 4.26 13.17
C ALA A 63 -0.17 5.47 14.11
N SER A 64 -0.90 5.52 15.23
CA SER A 64 -0.71 6.56 16.27
C SER A 64 0.66 6.49 16.93
N GLU A 65 1.18 5.29 17.24
CA GLU A 65 2.51 5.11 17.83
C GLU A 65 3.63 5.57 16.88
N ILE A 66 3.53 5.24 15.58
CA ILE A 66 4.47 5.71 14.56
C ILE A 66 4.53 7.25 14.54
N GLN A 67 3.38 7.91 14.49
CA GLN A 67 3.31 9.38 14.48
C GLN A 67 3.87 10.01 15.76
N LYS A 68 3.52 9.45 16.93
CA LYS A 68 3.93 10.01 18.22
C LYS A 68 5.43 9.89 18.48
N GLN A 69 6.03 8.74 18.15
CA GLN A 69 7.41 8.46 18.51
C GLN A 69 8.42 8.99 17.50
N TYR A 70 8.09 8.97 16.21
CA TYR A 70 9.02 9.34 15.14
C TYR A 70 8.56 10.53 14.28
N GLN A 71 7.37 11.05 14.54
CA GLN A 71 6.77 12.16 13.79
C GLN A 71 6.64 11.87 12.29
N VAL A 72 6.65 10.56 11.91
CA VAL A 72 6.40 10.10 10.55
C VAL A 72 4.90 10.12 10.30
N PRO A 73 4.40 10.83 9.29
CA PRO A 73 2.98 10.82 8.95
C PRO A 73 2.49 9.40 8.65
N ALA A 74 1.37 9.00 9.27
CA ALA A 74 0.81 7.68 9.08
C ALA A 74 -0.47 7.73 8.25
N MET A 75 -0.64 6.73 7.39
CA MET A 75 -1.85 6.45 6.61
C MET A 75 -2.46 5.15 7.11
N ALA A 76 -3.65 5.20 7.70
CA ALA A 76 -4.36 4.00 8.09
C ALA A 76 -5.17 3.44 6.92
N HIS A 77 -5.08 2.14 6.66
CA HIS A 77 -6.01 1.50 5.74
C HIS A 77 -7.39 1.40 6.39
N LEU A 78 -8.44 1.47 5.57
CA LEU A 78 -9.82 1.25 5.98
C LEU A 78 -10.55 0.49 4.88
N THR A 79 -11.24 -0.59 5.24
CA THR A 79 -11.97 -1.43 4.28
C THR A 79 -13.47 -1.33 4.51
N CYS A 80 -14.26 -1.45 3.43
CA CYS A 80 -15.72 -1.40 3.51
C CYS A 80 -16.41 -2.77 3.32
N VAL A 81 -15.67 -3.82 3.00
CA VAL A 81 -16.22 -5.18 2.94
C VAL A 81 -16.74 -5.59 4.32
N CYS A 82 -17.93 -6.16 4.38
CA CYS A 82 -18.62 -6.56 5.60
C CYS A 82 -18.85 -5.41 6.62
N ALA A 83 -18.76 -4.16 6.18
CA ALA A 83 -18.90 -2.99 7.05
C ALA A 83 -20.23 -2.27 6.83
N THR A 84 -20.76 -1.68 7.91
CA THR A 84 -21.89 -0.76 7.87
C THR A 84 -21.39 0.70 7.89
N LYS A 85 -22.21 1.65 7.47
CA LYS A 85 -21.90 3.09 7.59
C LYS A 85 -21.63 3.49 9.04
N GLU A 86 -22.36 2.90 9.98
CA GLU A 86 -22.16 3.15 11.41
C GLU A 86 -20.77 2.69 11.87
N SER A 87 -20.36 1.46 11.50
CA SER A 87 -19.05 0.93 11.85
C SER A 87 -17.90 1.74 11.24
N ILE A 88 -18.08 2.23 9.99
CA ILE A 88 -17.12 3.11 9.34
C ILE A 88 -17.05 4.48 10.05
N ASN A 89 -18.20 5.10 10.38
CA ASN A 89 -18.22 6.39 11.09
C ASN A 89 -17.55 6.29 12.47
N THR A 90 -17.75 5.17 13.16
CA THR A 90 -17.06 4.88 14.42
C THR A 90 -15.54 4.81 14.21
N ALA A 91 -15.09 4.07 13.17
CA ALA A 91 -13.67 3.99 12.84
C ALA A 91 -13.05 5.35 12.50
N LEU A 92 -13.75 6.17 11.71
CA LEU A 92 -13.31 7.52 11.34
C LEU A 92 -13.19 8.43 12.58
N THR A 93 -14.14 8.33 13.51
CA THR A 93 -14.09 9.07 14.78
C THR A 93 -12.87 8.67 15.62
N GLU A 94 -12.61 7.38 15.76
CA GLU A 94 -11.44 6.85 16.47
C GLU A 94 -10.12 7.29 15.81
N MET A 95 -10.03 7.22 14.46
CA MET A 95 -8.88 7.69 13.69
C MET A 95 -8.62 9.18 13.93
N LYS A 96 -9.67 10.01 13.90
CA LYS A 96 -9.57 11.45 14.15
C LYS A 96 -9.08 11.74 15.57
N GLN A 97 -9.60 11.03 16.57
CA GLN A 97 -9.16 11.15 17.97
C GLN A 97 -7.70 10.73 18.15
N ALA A 98 -7.23 9.74 17.37
CA ALA A 98 -5.84 9.30 17.35
C ALA A 98 -4.89 10.22 16.55
N GLY A 99 -5.41 11.31 15.94
CA GLY A 99 -4.63 12.25 15.14
C GLY A 99 -4.25 11.71 13.76
N ILE A 100 -4.96 10.72 13.24
CA ILE A 100 -4.74 10.16 11.89
C ILE A 100 -5.51 11.03 10.88
N GLU A 101 -4.79 11.62 9.93
CA GLU A 101 -5.33 12.51 8.91
C GLU A 101 -5.39 11.86 7.51
N ASN A 102 -4.75 10.70 7.32
CA ASN A 102 -4.59 10.06 6.02
C ASN A 102 -5.18 8.65 6.03
N ILE A 103 -6.00 8.33 5.03
CA ILE A 103 -6.70 7.05 4.94
C ILE A 103 -6.51 6.45 3.55
N LEU A 104 -6.07 5.19 3.49
CA LEU A 104 -6.16 4.38 2.27
C LEU A 104 -7.51 3.65 2.27
N ALA A 105 -8.42 4.11 1.43
CA ALA A 105 -9.77 3.55 1.29
C ALA A 105 -9.78 2.35 0.34
N LEU A 106 -10.14 1.20 0.86
CA LEU A 106 -10.14 -0.08 0.14
C LEU A 106 -11.53 -0.73 0.17
N ARG A 107 -11.84 -1.55 -0.83
CA ARG A 107 -12.96 -2.47 -0.71
C ARG A 107 -12.66 -3.51 0.39
N GLY A 108 -11.49 -4.07 0.37
CA GLY A 108 -11.04 -5.16 1.23
C GLY A 108 -11.36 -6.54 0.67
N ASP A 109 -10.69 -7.55 1.25
CA ASP A 109 -10.89 -8.95 0.91
C ASP A 109 -12.00 -9.55 1.77
N ILE A 110 -12.78 -10.46 1.20
CA ILE A 110 -13.82 -11.20 1.92
C ILE A 110 -13.12 -12.16 2.90
N PRO A 111 -13.44 -12.09 4.21
CA PRO A 111 -12.89 -13.04 5.17
C PRO A 111 -13.32 -14.49 4.83
N LYS A 112 -12.39 -15.44 4.97
CA LYS A 112 -12.63 -16.84 4.55
C LYS A 112 -13.79 -17.52 5.25
N ASP A 113 -14.00 -17.18 6.51
CA ASP A 113 -14.98 -17.83 7.38
C ASP A 113 -16.19 -16.90 7.66
N TYR A 114 -16.44 -15.92 6.77
CA TYR A 114 -17.55 -15.00 6.90
C TYR A 114 -18.80 -15.59 6.26
N ASP A 115 -19.83 -15.80 7.07
CA ASP A 115 -21.13 -16.39 6.69
C ASP A 115 -22.26 -15.36 6.53
N GLY A 116 -21.98 -14.09 6.80
CA GLY A 116 -22.93 -13.00 6.64
C GLY A 116 -22.98 -12.40 5.24
N GLU A 117 -23.84 -11.42 5.04
CA GLU A 117 -23.92 -10.66 3.79
C GLU A 117 -22.72 -9.74 3.64
N VAL A 118 -21.94 -9.94 2.57
CA VAL A 118 -20.62 -9.32 2.36
C VAL A 118 -20.72 -7.85 1.93
N PHE A 119 -21.68 -7.55 1.03
CA PHE A 119 -21.83 -6.23 0.40
C PHE A 119 -23.19 -5.62 0.76
N THR A 120 -23.39 -5.31 2.03
CA THR A 120 -24.64 -4.73 2.54
C THR A 120 -24.81 -3.27 2.13
N GLU A 121 -23.90 -2.41 2.57
CA GLU A 121 -24.00 -0.96 2.38
C GLU A 121 -22.95 -0.40 1.42
N PHE A 122 -21.88 -1.18 1.14
CA PHE A 122 -20.79 -0.80 0.25
C PHE A 122 -20.47 -1.94 -0.72
N GLN A 123 -20.43 -1.62 -1.99
CA GLN A 123 -20.01 -2.56 -3.05
C GLN A 123 -18.61 -2.22 -3.57
N HIS A 124 -18.23 -0.94 -3.53
CA HIS A 124 -16.99 -0.42 -4.08
C HIS A 124 -16.30 0.55 -3.13
N ALA A 125 -14.97 0.61 -3.21
CA ALA A 125 -14.15 1.55 -2.45
C ALA A 125 -14.51 3.02 -2.73
N SER A 126 -15.04 3.38 -3.90
CA SER A 126 -15.49 4.73 -4.21
C SER A 126 -16.59 5.23 -3.27
N GLN A 127 -17.50 4.35 -2.85
CA GLN A 127 -18.55 4.68 -1.86
C GLN A 127 -17.96 4.95 -0.47
N LEU A 128 -16.91 4.20 -0.10
CA LEU A 128 -16.17 4.47 1.14
C LEU A 128 -15.45 5.81 1.06
N VAL A 129 -14.78 6.12 -0.07
CA VAL A 129 -14.14 7.42 -0.29
C VAL A 129 -15.13 8.57 -0.11
N GLU A 130 -16.31 8.46 -0.74
CA GLU A 130 -17.36 9.47 -0.63
C GLU A 130 -17.82 9.68 0.83
N LEU A 131 -17.99 8.59 1.60
CA LEU A 131 -18.36 8.68 3.01
C LEU A 131 -17.26 9.35 3.83
N ILE A 132 -15.98 8.96 3.64
CA ILE A 132 -14.84 9.56 4.35
C ILE A 132 -14.80 11.08 4.10
N LYS A 133 -14.92 11.51 2.84
CA LYS A 133 -14.89 12.94 2.47
C LYS A 133 -16.07 13.73 3.01
N LYS A 134 -17.24 13.10 3.21
CA LYS A 134 -18.40 13.74 3.86
C LYS A 134 -18.26 13.83 5.38
N THR A 135 -17.51 12.91 6.00
CA THR A 135 -17.41 12.81 7.47
C THR A 135 -16.32 13.72 8.05
N GLY A 136 -15.26 14.03 7.29
CA GLY A 136 -14.16 14.83 7.81
C GLY A 136 -13.12 15.24 6.77
N ASP A 137 -12.17 16.06 7.23
CA ASP A 137 -11.07 16.57 6.40
C ASP A 137 -9.90 15.60 6.38
N PHE A 138 -10.15 14.39 5.87
CA PHE A 138 -9.11 13.37 5.65
C PHE A 138 -8.49 13.51 4.26
N CYS A 139 -7.19 13.28 4.17
CA CYS A 139 -6.50 13.01 2.93
C CYS A 139 -6.76 11.54 2.54
N VAL A 140 -7.33 11.31 1.35
CA VAL A 140 -7.79 9.97 0.96
C VAL A 140 -6.98 9.43 -0.20
N CYS A 141 -6.36 8.29 0.02
CA CYS A 141 -5.70 7.46 -0.99
C CYS A 141 -6.63 6.32 -1.43
N GLY A 142 -6.51 5.92 -2.70
CA GLY A 142 -7.13 4.70 -3.21
C GLY A 142 -6.10 3.72 -3.76
N ALA A 143 -6.46 2.44 -3.87
CA ALA A 143 -5.62 1.45 -4.54
C ALA A 143 -5.93 1.37 -6.04
N CYS A 144 -4.90 1.05 -6.85
CA CYS A 144 -5.02 0.75 -8.28
C CYS A 144 -4.14 -0.45 -8.65
N TYR A 145 -4.40 -1.05 -9.81
CA TYR A 145 -3.77 -2.29 -10.25
C TYR A 145 -3.13 -2.12 -11.63
N PRO A 146 -1.80 -2.10 -11.75
CA PRO A 146 -1.13 -1.97 -13.05
C PRO A 146 -1.50 -3.10 -14.03
N GLU A 147 -1.77 -4.30 -13.51
CA GLU A 147 -2.13 -5.50 -14.26
C GLU A 147 -3.64 -5.80 -14.30
N VAL A 148 -4.49 -4.83 -13.90
CA VAL A 148 -5.96 -4.97 -13.78
C VAL A 148 -6.39 -5.67 -12.49
N HIS A 149 -7.40 -5.14 -11.84
CA HIS A 149 -7.98 -5.76 -10.66
C HIS A 149 -8.59 -7.13 -11.01
N PRO A 150 -8.35 -8.19 -10.23
CA PRO A 150 -8.84 -9.54 -10.54
C PRO A 150 -10.36 -9.65 -10.79
N ASP A 151 -11.15 -8.81 -10.11
CA ASP A 151 -12.61 -8.80 -10.27
C ASP A 151 -13.11 -7.87 -11.38
N SER A 152 -12.21 -7.12 -12.04
CA SER A 152 -12.59 -6.29 -13.21
C SER A 152 -12.74 -7.13 -14.45
N LYS A 153 -13.78 -6.88 -15.24
CA LYS A 153 -14.04 -7.64 -16.46
C LYS A 153 -12.95 -7.45 -17.53
N ASN A 154 -12.36 -6.27 -17.56
CA ASN A 154 -11.31 -5.90 -18.50
C ASN A 154 -10.63 -4.58 -18.05
N LYS A 155 -9.61 -4.14 -18.84
CA LYS A 155 -8.83 -2.92 -18.55
C LYS A 155 -9.67 -1.63 -18.56
N PHE A 156 -10.73 -1.56 -19.36
CA PHE A 156 -11.61 -0.38 -19.41
C PHE A 156 -12.49 -0.28 -18.17
N ASP A 157 -13.02 -1.41 -17.73
CA ASP A 157 -13.83 -1.51 -16.53
C ASP A 157 -13.00 -1.11 -15.28
N ASP A 158 -11.77 -1.59 -15.19
CA ASP A 158 -10.83 -1.22 -14.13
C ASP A 158 -10.53 0.29 -14.09
N ILE A 159 -10.22 0.89 -15.25
CA ILE A 159 -9.99 2.34 -15.37
C ILE A 159 -11.24 3.15 -15.02
N ASN A 160 -12.44 2.69 -15.39
CA ASN A 160 -13.68 3.35 -14.99
C ASN A 160 -13.87 3.30 -13.46
N GLY A 161 -13.55 2.19 -12.82
CA GLY A 161 -13.54 2.10 -11.35
C GLY A 161 -12.57 3.10 -10.70
N LEU A 162 -11.42 3.38 -11.33
CA LEU A 162 -10.50 4.42 -10.86
C LEU A 162 -11.09 5.82 -11.04
N LYS A 163 -11.75 6.12 -12.16
CA LYS A 163 -12.45 7.41 -12.36
C LYS A 163 -13.46 7.66 -11.24
N GLU A 164 -14.26 6.66 -10.88
CA GLU A 164 -15.23 6.78 -9.79
C GLU A 164 -14.56 7.05 -8.45
N LYS A 165 -13.41 6.42 -8.14
CA LYS A 165 -12.64 6.72 -6.93
C LYS A 165 -12.13 8.16 -6.90
N VAL A 166 -11.58 8.63 -8.03
CA VAL A 166 -11.08 10.02 -8.15
C VAL A 166 -12.22 11.02 -8.02
N LYS A 167 -13.34 10.79 -8.69
CA LYS A 167 -14.55 11.62 -8.60
C LYS A 167 -15.12 11.67 -7.18
N ALA A 168 -15.03 10.56 -6.44
CA ALA A 168 -15.45 10.48 -5.04
C ALA A 168 -14.54 11.26 -4.08
N GLY A 169 -13.32 11.64 -4.51
CA GLY A 169 -12.41 12.49 -3.74
C GLY A 169 -11.06 11.85 -3.36
N CYS A 170 -10.63 10.76 -4.04
CA CYS A 170 -9.25 10.31 -3.90
C CYS A 170 -8.26 11.38 -4.37
N GLU A 171 -7.26 11.67 -3.55
CA GLU A 171 -6.26 12.70 -3.80
C GLU A 171 -4.99 12.15 -4.42
N PHE A 172 -4.71 10.86 -4.23
CA PHE A 172 -3.66 10.09 -4.88
C PHE A 172 -3.99 8.61 -4.87
N LEU A 173 -3.24 7.80 -5.62
CA LEU A 173 -3.42 6.35 -5.69
C LEU A 173 -2.09 5.65 -5.35
N THR A 174 -2.16 4.46 -4.74
CA THR A 174 -1.02 3.55 -4.58
C THR A 174 -1.29 2.28 -5.37
N THR A 175 -0.30 1.78 -6.12
CA THR A 175 -0.50 0.58 -6.93
C THR A 175 -0.41 -0.69 -6.09
N GLN A 176 -1.09 -1.75 -6.50
CA GLN A 176 -0.72 -3.10 -6.14
C GLN A 176 0.69 -3.42 -6.68
N MET A 177 1.38 -4.38 -6.06
CA MET A 177 2.71 -4.81 -6.48
C MET A 177 2.73 -5.29 -7.94
N PHE A 178 3.84 -5.06 -8.60
CA PHE A 178 4.18 -5.53 -9.94
C PHE A 178 5.70 -5.75 -10.00
N PHE A 179 6.18 -6.54 -10.96
CA PHE A 179 7.61 -6.91 -11.07
C PHE A 179 8.25 -6.46 -12.37
N ASP A 180 7.50 -5.83 -13.27
CA ASP A 180 7.97 -5.27 -14.54
C ASP A 180 7.52 -3.81 -14.68
N ASN A 181 8.47 -2.88 -14.74
CA ASN A 181 8.18 -1.46 -14.83
C ASN A 181 7.46 -1.07 -16.13
N ASN A 182 7.63 -1.82 -17.22
CA ASN A 182 6.90 -1.58 -18.45
C ASN A 182 5.37 -1.74 -18.27
N ILE A 183 4.95 -2.64 -17.37
CA ILE A 183 3.54 -2.81 -17.01
C ILE A 183 3.02 -1.55 -16.33
N PHE A 184 3.79 -0.99 -15.40
CA PHE A 184 3.47 0.27 -14.72
C PHE A 184 3.41 1.44 -15.70
N PHE A 185 4.39 1.61 -16.59
CA PHE A 185 4.39 2.71 -17.57
C PHE A 185 3.21 2.60 -18.53
N ASN A 186 2.89 1.40 -19.03
CA ASN A 186 1.71 1.15 -19.84
C ASN A 186 0.40 1.47 -19.10
N PHE A 187 0.32 1.14 -17.80
CA PHE A 187 -0.81 1.51 -16.96
C PHE A 187 -0.91 3.03 -16.82
N MET A 188 0.20 3.73 -16.54
CA MET A 188 0.23 5.19 -16.43
C MET A 188 -0.26 5.87 -17.71
N TYR A 189 0.14 5.38 -18.89
CA TYR A 189 -0.35 5.88 -20.17
C TYR A 189 -1.88 5.80 -20.24
N ARG A 190 -2.46 4.62 -19.98
CA ARG A 190 -3.92 4.41 -20.01
C ARG A 190 -4.67 5.29 -19.01
N VAL A 191 -4.10 5.46 -17.82
CA VAL A 191 -4.68 6.29 -16.75
C VAL A 191 -4.72 7.76 -17.18
N ARG A 192 -3.61 8.26 -17.77
CA ARG A 192 -3.53 9.65 -18.26
C ARG A 192 -4.43 9.89 -19.46
N GLU A 193 -4.49 8.96 -20.39
CA GLU A 193 -5.42 8.99 -21.54
C GLU A 193 -6.89 9.02 -21.07
N ALA A 194 -7.20 8.34 -19.96
CA ALA A 194 -8.51 8.34 -19.34
C ALA A 194 -8.86 9.63 -18.58
N GLY A 195 -7.94 10.63 -18.52
CA GLY A 195 -8.14 11.91 -17.84
C GLY A 195 -7.93 11.88 -16.32
N ILE A 196 -7.26 10.85 -15.79
CA ILE A 196 -6.89 10.78 -14.37
C ILE A 196 -5.48 11.40 -14.22
N HIS A 197 -5.36 12.52 -13.50
CA HIS A 197 -4.11 13.28 -13.34
C HIS A 197 -3.57 13.34 -11.91
N ILE A 198 -4.27 12.77 -10.94
CA ILE A 198 -3.77 12.69 -9.56
C ILE A 198 -2.48 11.86 -9.50
N PRO A 199 -1.62 12.06 -8.48
CA PRO A 199 -0.42 11.25 -8.29
C PRO A 199 -0.74 9.76 -8.15
N ILE A 200 0.15 8.93 -8.71
CA ILE A 200 0.10 7.47 -8.56
C ILE A 200 1.47 7.02 -8.06
N ILE A 201 1.47 6.36 -6.92
CA ILE A 201 2.66 5.87 -6.24
C ILE A 201 2.82 4.39 -6.52
N PRO A 202 3.88 3.95 -7.24
CA PRO A 202 4.14 2.53 -7.43
C PRO A 202 4.48 1.84 -6.12
N GLY A 203 3.81 0.73 -5.85
CA GLY A 203 4.06 -0.16 -4.73
C GLY A 203 5.06 -1.26 -5.11
N ILE A 204 6.20 -1.30 -4.45
CA ILE A 204 7.29 -2.23 -4.72
C ILE A 204 7.36 -3.29 -3.62
N MET A 205 7.34 -4.55 -4.03
CA MET A 205 7.39 -5.71 -3.14
C MET A 205 8.74 -6.42 -3.22
N PRO A 206 9.63 -6.28 -2.22
CA PRO A 206 10.87 -7.04 -2.18
C PRO A 206 10.55 -8.51 -1.84
N ILE A 207 10.80 -9.40 -2.79
CA ILE A 207 10.64 -10.84 -2.61
C ILE A 207 11.95 -11.42 -2.05
N THR A 208 11.93 -11.84 -0.81
CA THR A 208 13.11 -12.34 -0.08
C THR A 208 13.07 -13.83 0.22
N LYS A 209 12.01 -14.52 -0.19
CA LYS A 209 11.84 -15.98 -0.06
C LYS A 209 11.06 -16.50 -1.27
N ARG A 210 11.45 -17.64 -1.85
CA ARG A 210 10.75 -18.28 -2.99
C ARG A 210 9.24 -18.43 -2.73
N ALA A 211 8.84 -18.84 -1.53
CA ALA A 211 7.45 -19.05 -1.16
C ALA A 211 6.56 -17.79 -1.27
N GLN A 212 7.14 -16.58 -1.16
CA GLN A 212 6.38 -15.32 -1.29
C GLN A 212 5.87 -15.09 -2.70
N VAL A 213 6.58 -15.57 -3.73
CA VAL A 213 6.19 -15.39 -5.15
C VAL A 213 4.80 -15.97 -5.42
N LYS A 214 4.57 -17.21 -4.97
CA LYS A 214 3.27 -17.87 -5.16
C LYS A 214 2.12 -17.08 -4.51
N ASN A 215 2.38 -16.54 -3.32
CA ASN A 215 1.39 -15.73 -2.61
C ASN A 215 1.19 -14.36 -3.28
N ALA A 216 2.26 -13.72 -3.75
CA ALA A 216 2.19 -12.46 -4.49
C ALA A 216 1.33 -12.61 -5.74
N VAL A 217 1.62 -13.60 -6.58
CA VAL A 217 0.84 -13.88 -7.80
C VAL A 217 -0.63 -14.17 -7.48
N LYS A 218 -0.89 -14.99 -6.44
CA LYS A 218 -2.26 -15.31 -6.03
C LYS A 218 -3.06 -14.10 -5.57
N LEU A 219 -2.43 -13.17 -4.85
CA LEU A 219 -3.09 -12.00 -4.27
C LEU A 219 -3.28 -10.86 -5.27
N SER A 220 -2.31 -10.66 -6.15
CA SER A 220 -2.29 -9.50 -7.05
C SER A 220 -2.63 -9.81 -8.51
N GLY A 221 -2.60 -11.09 -8.90
CA GLY A 221 -2.68 -11.48 -10.31
C GLY A 221 -1.47 -11.07 -11.14
N CYS A 222 -0.38 -10.60 -10.47
CA CYS A 222 0.79 -10.06 -11.17
C CYS A 222 1.58 -11.10 -11.94
N ASN A 223 2.15 -10.67 -13.07
CA ASN A 223 3.09 -11.45 -13.84
C ASN A 223 4.49 -11.38 -13.20
N VAL A 224 5.21 -12.49 -13.21
CA VAL A 224 6.62 -12.56 -12.79
C VAL A 224 7.48 -12.62 -14.06
N PRO A 225 8.27 -11.57 -14.38
CA PRO A 225 9.06 -11.55 -15.60
C PRO A 225 10.18 -12.61 -15.56
N GLU A 226 10.61 -13.06 -16.74
CA GLU A 226 11.60 -14.14 -16.89
C GLU A 226 12.92 -13.83 -16.16
N ARG A 227 13.36 -12.57 -16.22
CA ARG A 227 14.54 -12.12 -15.47
C ARG A 227 14.40 -12.43 -13.97
N PHE A 228 13.23 -12.22 -13.39
CA PHE A 228 13.02 -12.44 -11.96
C PHE A 228 12.82 -13.92 -11.63
N LYS A 229 12.18 -14.70 -12.52
CA LYS A 229 12.08 -16.17 -12.37
C LYS A 229 13.48 -16.80 -12.30
N ASN A 230 14.38 -16.43 -13.20
CA ASN A 230 15.75 -16.91 -13.23
C ASN A 230 16.51 -16.62 -11.91
N ILE A 231 16.29 -15.44 -11.31
CA ILE A 231 16.84 -15.10 -9.99
C ILE A 231 16.27 -16.00 -8.90
N ILE A 232 14.94 -16.21 -8.90
CA ILE A 232 14.25 -17.07 -7.92
C ILE A 232 14.72 -18.52 -8.05
N ASP A 233 14.86 -19.01 -9.28
CA ASP A 233 15.30 -20.40 -9.55
C ASP A 233 16.75 -20.62 -9.13
N LYS A 234 17.61 -19.64 -9.33
CA LYS A 234 19.02 -19.72 -8.96
C LYS A 234 19.26 -19.59 -7.45
N TYR A 235 18.57 -18.67 -6.78
CA TYR A 235 18.89 -18.27 -5.41
C TYR A 235 17.81 -18.64 -4.39
N GLY A 236 16.62 -19.07 -4.83
CA GLY A 236 15.42 -19.21 -3.99
C GLY A 236 15.54 -20.24 -2.86
N ASP A 237 16.44 -21.20 -2.98
CA ASP A 237 16.65 -22.26 -1.98
C ASP A 237 17.70 -21.87 -0.91
N THR A 238 18.41 -20.75 -1.09
CA THR A 238 19.38 -20.22 -0.13
C THR A 238 18.85 -18.91 0.46
N GLU A 239 18.44 -18.91 1.74
CA GLU A 239 17.76 -17.80 2.37
C GLU A 239 18.51 -16.46 2.24
N ASN A 240 19.78 -16.43 2.57
CA ASN A 240 20.59 -15.20 2.49
C ASN A 240 20.77 -14.71 1.05
N ALA A 241 21.01 -15.63 0.10
CA ALA A 241 21.17 -15.27 -1.31
C ALA A 241 19.87 -14.73 -1.90
N MET A 242 18.73 -15.38 -1.63
CA MET A 242 17.43 -14.90 -2.10
C MET A 242 17.05 -13.57 -1.46
N LYS A 243 17.34 -13.37 -0.17
CA LYS A 243 17.13 -12.10 0.53
C LYS A 243 17.91 -10.98 -0.15
N GLN A 244 19.19 -11.18 -0.39
CA GLN A 244 20.04 -10.18 -1.04
C GLN A 244 19.59 -9.91 -2.48
N ALA A 245 19.35 -10.96 -3.27
CA ALA A 245 18.89 -10.84 -4.65
C ALA A 245 17.54 -10.11 -4.76
N GLY A 246 16.60 -10.37 -3.85
CA GLY A 246 15.31 -9.72 -3.79
C GLY A 246 15.39 -8.24 -3.43
N VAL A 247 16.26 -7.85 -2.50
CA VAL A 247 16.55 -6.44 -2.17
C VAL A 247 17.17 -5.73 -3.36
N ILE A 248 18.15 -6.36 -4.04
CA ILE A 248 18.80 -5.78 -5.23
C ILE A 248 17.78 -5.59 -6.35
N TYR A 249 16.94 -6.60 -6.63
CA TYR A 249 15.92 -6.52 -7.66
C TYR A 249 14.92 -5.39 -7.40
N ALA A 250 14.44 -5.25 -6.16
CA ALA A 250 13.53 -4.17 -5.78
C ALA A 250 14.22 -2.80 -5.88
N SER A 251 15.49 -2.68 -5.49
CA SER A 251 16.25 -1.43 -5.63
C SER A 251 16.47 -1.06 -7.10
N ASP A 252 16.83 -2.02 -7.96
CA ASP A 252 16.98 -1.82 -9.41
C ASP A 252 15.65 -1.35 -10.05
N GLN A 253 14.53 -1.96 -9.66
CA GLN A 253 13.19 -1.55 -10.08
C GLN A 253 12.88 -0.10 -9.69
N ILE A 254 13.22 0.29 -8.46
CA ILE A 254 13.02 1.67 -7.97
C ILE A 254 13.91 2.64 -8.74
N ILE A 255 15.18 2.34 -8.95
CA ILE A 255 16.12 3.20 -9.69
C ILE A 255 15.61 3.46 -11.11
N ASP A 256 15.13 2.41 -11.80
CA ASP A 256 14.55 2.57 -13.15
C ASP A 256 13.27 3.43 -13.13
N LEU A 257 12.41 3.29 -12.14
CA LEU A 257 11.22 4.14 -11.98
C LEU A 257 11.61 5.62 -11.78
N LEU A 258 12.57 5.90 -10.88
CA LEU A 258 13.05 7.25 -10.61
C LEU A 258 13.72 7.87 -11.87
N ALA A 259 14.56 7.10 -12.57
CA ALA A 259 15.21 7.53 -13.81
C ALA A 259 14.22 7.89 -14.92
N ASN A 260 13.01 7.30 -14.89
CA ASN A 260 11.92 7.60 -15.81
C ASN A 260 10.92 8.65 -15.26
N GLY A 261 11.30 9.42 -14.24
CA GLY A 261 10.55 10.58 -13.74
C GLY A 261 9.43 10.24 -12.74
N VAL A 262 9.38 9.01 -12.22
CA VAL A 262 8.51 8.68 -11.09
C VAL A 262 9.14 9.24 -9.82
N LYS A 263 8.40 10.08 -9.09
CA LYS A 263 8.93 10.79 -7.91
C LYS A 263 8.61 10.12 -6.58
N ASN A 264 7.58 9.29 -6.54
CA ASN A 264 7.04 8.76 -5.29
C ASN A 264 7.08 7.25 -5.33
N ILE A 265 7.68 6.63 -4.30
CA ILE A 265 7.84 5.18 -4.20
C ILE A 265 7.22 4.68 -2.89
N HIS A 266 6.51 3.57 -2.94
CA HIS A 266 5.98 2.89 -1.77
C HIS A 266 6.55 1.47 -1.66
N ILE A 267 7.09 1.10 -0.49
CA ILE A 267 7.71 -0.21 -0.25
C ILE A 267 6.83 -1.04 0.68
N TYR A 268 6.48 -2.23 0.24
CA TYR A 268 5.84 -3.24 1.08
C TYR A 268 6.90 -3.93 1.96
N SER A 269 7.21 -3.34 3.12
CA SER A 269 8.33 -3.75 3.98
C SER A 269 8.17 -5.12 4.63
N MET A 270 6.96 -5.65 4.69
CA MET A 270 6.62 -6.91 5.36
C MET A 270 7.05 -6.97 6.82
N ASN A 271 7.01 -5.83 7.52
CA ASN A 271 7.51 -5.67 8.91
C ASN A 271 8.96 -6.13 9.10
N LYS A 272 9.81 -5.94 8.07
CA LYS A 272 11.22 -6.34 8.10
C LYS A 272 12.13 -5.12 8.01
N PRO A 273 12.59 -4.59 9.15
CA PRO A 273 13.44 -3.39 9.18
C PRO A 273 14.72 -3.55 8.37
N GLU A 274 15.31 -4.74 8.38
CA GLU A 274 16.54 -5.04 7.63
C GLU A 274 16.34 -5.01 6.11
N ILE A 275 15.14 -5.31 5.60
CA ILE A 275 14.81 -5.22 4.18
C ILE A 275 14.58 -3.76 3.79
N ALA A 276 13.78 -3.03 4.58
CA ALA A 276 13.54 -1.62 4.40
C ALA A 276 14.86 -0.82 4.39
N LYS A 277 15.73 -1.08 5.38
CA LYS A 277 17.06 -0.48 5.47
C LYS A 277 17.94 -0.85 4.27
N GLY A 278 17.96 -2.11 3.86
CA GLY A 278 18.77 -2.55 2.71
C GLY A 278 18.39 -1.85 1.41
N ILE A 279 17.10 -1.62 1.16
CA ILE A 279 16.64 -0.85 0.00
C ILE A 279 17.04 0.63 0.16
N GLN A 280 16.82 1.24 1.33
CA GLN A 280 17.19 2.62 1.58
C GLN A 280 18.71 2.85 1.41
N ASP A 281 19.54 1.94 1.91
CA ASP A 281 20.99 2.02 1.76
C ASP A 281 21.43 1.95 0.29
N ASN A 282 20.74 1.14 -0.55
CA ASN A 282 21.00 1.07 -1.99
C ASN A 282 20.57 2.34 -2.74
N LEU A 283 19.60 3.09 -2.20
CA LEU A 283 19.09 4.32 -2.81
C LEU A 283 19.75 5.59 -2.25
N LYS A 284 20.62 5.45 -1.23
CA LYS A 284 21.32 6.56 -0.62
C LYS A 284 22.23 7.27 -1.64
N GLY A 285 21.95 8.53 -1.90
CA GLY A 285 22.62 9.33 -2.93
C GLY A 285 21.92 9.32 -4.29
N ILE A 286 20.78 8.63 -4.41
CA ILE A 286 19.85 8.69 -5.55
C ILE A 286 18.61 9.48 -5.14
N ILE A 287 18.01 9.13 -4.01
CA ILE A 287 16.92 9.90 -3.38
C ILE A 287 17.57 10.94 -2.46
N LEU A 288 17.27 12.20 -2.68
CA LEU A 288 17.82 13.35 -1.96
C LEU A 288 17.01 13.67 -0.70
#